data_cbc456b66f45d9ec43410c28ff5353d4
#
_entry.id   cbc456b66f45d9ec43410c28ff5353d4
#
_cell.length_a   1.000
_cell.length_b   1.000
_cell.length_c   1.000
_cell.angle_alpha   90.00
_cell.angle_beta   90.00
_cell.angle_gamma   90.00
#
_symmetry.space_group_name_H-M   'P 1'
#
loop_
_entity.id
_entity.type
_entity.pdbx_description
1 polymer ?
#
loop_
_entity_poly.entity_id
_entity_poly.type
_entity_poly.pdbx_seq_one_letter_code
_entity_poly.pdbx_strand_id
1 'polypeptide(L)'
;SGKCGDSAAWKLDAEGTLTISGTGRMYDYEWPADRGGTKPPWLANKYRDSIRALRVEQGITSIGRCAFDSCGNLSDVTLPTSLRIIGPWAFNDCTALRSIQLPEGLTTIGNWAFYCNPNISSIYIPASVTTIGEEAFIYYNNLATVRYGGSQSQWSAVSVGANAFPDGVRYVYNAN
;
A
#
# COMPACT_ATOMS: atom_id res chain seq x y z
N SER A 1 -9.22 -18.65 5.13
CA SER A 1 -8.45 -18.72 3.88
C SER A 1 -9.36 -18.77 2.66
N GLY A 2 -8.89 -18.38 1.50
CA GLY A 2 -9.64 -18.38 0.26
C GLY A 2 -8.88 -17.76 -0.90
N LYS A 3 -9.57 -17.51 -2.02
CA LYS A 3 -9.01 -16.81 -3.18
C LYS A 3 -9.07 -15.30 -3.00
N CYS A 4 -8.05 -14.60 -3.54
CA CYS A 4 -7.99 -13.14 -3.62
C CYS A 4 -7.40 -12.64 -4.95
N GLY A 5 -7.30 -13.50 -5.94
CA GLY A 5 -6.88 -13.30 -7.32
C GLY A 5 -7.11 -14.59 -8.09
N ASP A 6 -6.90 -14.59 -9.41
CA ASP A 6 -7.10 -15.80 -10.23
C ASP A 6 -6.14 -16.92 -9.79
N SER A 7 -4.90 -16.58 -9.46
CA SER A 7 -3.86 -17.48 -8.97
C SER A 7 -3.30 -17.02 -7.62
N ALA A 8 -3.99 -16.15 -6.90
CA ALA A 8 -3.62 -15.65 -5.58
C ALA A 8 -4.61 -16.14 -4.52
N ALA A 9 -4.08 -16.50 -3.35
CA ALA A 9 -4.83 -16.98 -2.21
C ALA A 9 -4.44 -16.22 -0.94
N TRP A 10 -5.33 -16.24 0.06
CA TRP A 10 -5.09 -15.63 1.36
C TRP A 10 -5.29 -16.63 2.50
N LYS A 11 -4.58 -16.41 3.57
CA LYS A 11 -4.73 -17.13 4.85
C LYS A 11 -4.49 -16.16 5.99
N LEU A 12 -5.37 -16.14 6.98
CA LEU A 12 -5.19 -15.43 8.25
C LEU A 12 -4.97 -16.47 9.34
N ASP A 13 -3.91 -16.31 10.13
CA ASP A 13 -3.61 -17.16 11.28
C ASP A 13 -4.21 -16.60 12.59
N ALA A 14 -3.98 -17.32 13.68
CA ALA A 14 -4.50 -16.96 15.00
C ALA A 14 -3.76 -15.76 15.62
N GLU A 15 -2.53 -15.52 15.19
CA GLU A 15 -1.67 -14.42 15.63
C GLU A 15 -1.98 -13.09 14.92
N GLY A 16 -2.86 -13.12 13.91
CA GLY A 16 -3.28 -11.95 13.14
C GLY A 16 -2.38 -11.66 11.95
N THR A 17 -1.60 -12.63 11.47
CA THR A 17 -0.84 -12.50 10.23
C THR A 17 -1.71 -12.91 9.05
N LEU A 18 -1.94 -11.95 8.16
CA LEU A 18 -2.57 -12.18 6.86
C LEU A 18 -1.48 -12.47 5.82
N THR A 19 -1.47 -13.67 5.27
CA THR A 19 -0.55 -14.07 4.20
C THR A 19 -1.29 -14.08 2.87
N ILE A 20 -0.71 -13.43 1.87
CA ILE A 20 -1.13 -13.48 0.47
C ILE A 20 -0.08 -14.28 -0.30
N SER A 21 -0.49 -15.37 -0.92
CA SER A 21 0.39 -16.30 -1.61
C SER A 21 -0.08 -16.59 -3.04
N GLY A 22 0.80 -17.21 -3.84
CA GLY A 22 0.51 -17.55 -5.24
C GLY A 22 1.16 -16.60 -6.22
N THR A 23 0.51 -16.33 -7.35
CA THR A 23 1.11 -15.53 -8.44
C THR A 23 0.11 -14.56 -9.06
N GLY A 24 0.66 -13.51 -9.70
CA GLY A 24 -0.13 -12.55 -10.46
C GLY A 24 -0.80 -11.48 -9.61
N ARG A 25 -1.95 -11.02 -10.05
CA ARG A 25 -2.64 -9.88 -9.46
C ARG A 25 -3.62 -10.31 -8.38
N MET A 26 -3.73 -9.51 -7.32
CA MET A 26 -4.89 -9.58 -6.43
C MET A 26 -6.12 -8.97 -7.13
N TYR A 27 -7.32 -9.41 -6.69
CA TYR A 27 -8.57 -8.78 -7.12
C TYR A 27 -8.65 -7.34 -6.61
N ASP A 28 -9.33 -6.50 -7.39
CA ASP A 28 -9.79 -5.19 -6.96
C ASP A 28 -11.09 -5.32 -6.18
N TYR A 29 -11.22 -4.54 -5.12
CA TYR A 29 -12.39 -4.48 -4.28
C TYR A 29 -13.03 -3.09 -4.34
N GLU A 30 -14.28 -2.98 -3.92
CA GLU A 30 -15.03 -1.73 -3.98
C GLU A 30 -15.36 -1.21 -2.58
N TRP A 31 -15.33 0.11 -2.43
CA TRP A 31 -15.69 0.82 -1.22
C TRP A 31 -16.62 2.00 -1.53
N PRO A 32 -17.61 2.30 -0.69
CA PRO A 32 -18.06 1.49 0.45
C PRO A 32 -18.85 0.27 0.00
N ALA A 33 -18.65 -0.82 0.70
CA ALA A 33 -19.26 -2.11 0.39
C ALA A 33 -20.78 -2.18 0.62
N ASP A 34 -21.38 -1.16 1.24
CA ASP A 34 -22.83 -1.00 1.42
C ASP A 34 -23.57 -0.65 0.14
N ARG A 35 -22.86 -0.26 -0.93
CA ARG A 35 -23.40 -0.03 -2.28
C ARG A 35 -23.36 -1.26 -3.20
N GLY A 36 -23.17 -2.46 -2.62
CA GLY A 36 -23.14 -3.72 -3.38
C GLY A 36 -21.78 -4.12 -3.94
N GLY A 37 -20.71 -3.39 -3.55
CA GLY A 37 -19.34 -3.71 -3.97
C GLY A 37 -18.77 -4.96 -3.30
N THR A 38 -17.78 -5.57 -3.93
CA THR A 38 -17.09 -6.77 -3.44
C THR A 38 -16.08 -6.39 -2.37
N LYS A 39 -16.28 -6.81 -1.13
CA LYS A 39 -15.32 -6.62 -0.02
C LYS A 39 -14.16 -7.61 -0.09
N PRO A 40 -12.95 -7.21 0.34
CA PRO A 40 -11.93 -8.20 0.65
C PRO A 40 -12.45 -9.23 1.66
N PRO A 41 -12.23 -10.53 1.43
CA PRO A 41 -12.81 -11.57 2.29
C PRO A 41 -12.31 -11.53 3.75
N TRP A 42 -11.12 -10.96 4.01
CA TRP A 42 -10.59 -10.74 5.35
C TRP A 42 -11.19 -9.50 6.05
N LEU A 43 -11.90 -8.62 5.33
CA LEU A 43 -12.65 -7.52 5.95
C LEU A 43 -14.06 -7.93 6.34
N ALA A 44 -14.55 -9.12 5.91
CA ALA A 44 -15.77 -9.68 6.36
C ALA A 44 -15.63 -10.23 7.80
N ASN A 45 -16.72 -10.26 8.56
CA ASN A 45 -16.85 -10.99 9.82
C ASN A 45 -15.85 -10.65 10.94
N LYS A 46 -15.48 -9.39 11.13
CA LYS A 46 -14.59 -8.90 12.21
C LYS A 46 -13.10 -9.26 12.07
N TYR A 47 -12.66 -9.87 10.98
CA TYR A 47 -11.23 -10.16 10.80
C TYR A 47 -10.38 -8.91 10.59
N ARG A 48 -10.94 -7.79 10.11
CA ARG A 48 -10.22 -6.53 9.94
C ARG A 48 -9.42 -6.15 11.18
N ASP A 49 -10.09 -6.14 12.34
CA ASP A 49 -9.49 -5.71 13.60
C ASP A 49 -8.49 -6.73 14.16
N SER A 50 -8.47 -7.94 13.60
CA SER A 50 -7.50 -8.97 13.96
C SER A 50 -6.21 -8.89 13.17
N ILE A 51 -6.19 -8.19 12.01
CA ILE A 51 -5.00 -8.13 11.14
C ILE A 51 -3.98 -7.18 11.77
N ARG A 52 -2.81 -7.73 12.12
CA ARG A 52 -1.68 -7.01 12.71
C ARG A 52 -0.47 -6.99 11.79
N ALA A 53 -0.29 -8.06 11.02
CA ALA A 53 0.79 -8.22 10.05
C ALA A 53 0.24 -8.65 8.69
N LEU A 54 0.88 -8.17 7.62
CA LEU A 54 0.65 -8.58 6.25
C LEU A 54 1.95 -9.13 5.66
N ARG A 55 1.89 -10.33 5.12
CA ARG A 55 2.97 -10.94 4.36
C ARG A 55 2.50 -11.24 2.95
N VAL A 56 3.03 -10.52 1.98
CA VAL A 56 2.78 -10.79 0.56
C VAL A 56 3.98 -11.55 0.01
N GLU A 57 3.73 -12.76 -0.49
CA GLU A 57 4.78 -13.66 -0.97
C GLU A 57 5.23 -13.35 -2.39
N GLN A 58 6.41 -13.85 -2.74
CA GLN A 58 6.96 -13.73 -4.09
C GLN A 58 6.02 -14.36 -5.13
N GLY A 59 5.92 -13.70 -6.29
CA GLY A 59 4.99 -14.06 -7.35
C GLY A 59 3.76 -13.15 -7.43
N ILE A 60 3.38 -12.50 -6.34
CA ILE A 60 2.31 -11.49 -6.37
C ILE A 60 2.86 -10.21 -7.02
N THR A 61 2.13 -9.69 -8.01
CA THR A 61 2.54 -8.54 -8.82
C THR A 61 1.74 -7.27 -8.57
N SER A 62 0.55 -7.38 -7.99
CA SER A 62 -0.21 -6.19 -7.58
C SER A 62 -1.02 -6.43 -6.31
N ILE A 63 -1.07 -5.39 -5.48
CA ILE A 63 -2.08 -5.23 -4.43
C ILE A 63 -3.31 -4.59 -5.08
N GLY A 64 -4.47 -5.21 -4.90
CA GLY A 64 -5.72 -4.73 -5.48
C GLY A 64 -6.25 -3.45 -4.82
N ARG A 65 -7.15 -2.76 -5.52
CA ARG A 65 -7.89 -1.62 -4.97
C ARG A 65 -8.58 -1.99 -3.66
N CYS A 66 -8.55 -1.11 -2.66
CA CYS A 66 -9.17 -1.26 -1.33
C CYS A 66 -8.80 -2.56 -0.58
N ALA A 67 -7.70 -3.24 -0.95
CA ALA A 67 -7.40 -4.57 -0.39
C ALA A 67 -7.22 -4.57 1.13
N PHE A 68 -6.59 -3.54 1.70
CA PHE A 68 -6.32 -3.41 3.14
C PHE A 68 -6.89 -2.10 3.71
N ASP A 69 -7.92 -1.57 3.05
CA ASP A 69 -8.60 -0.36 3.50
C ASP A 69 -9.11 -0.50 4.93
N SER A 70 -8.86 0.51 5.76
CA SER A 70 -9.26 0.58 7.17
C SER A 70 -8.76 -0.59 8.04
N CYS A 71 -7.61 -1.18 7.70
CA CYS A 71 -6.92 -2.15 8.58
C CYS A 71 -6.17 -1.41 9.69
N GLY A 72 -6.91 -0.78 10.61
CA GLY A 72 -6.36 0.14 11.63
C GLY A 72 -5.35 -0.48 12.59
N ASN A 73 -5.32 -1.81 12.76
CA ASN A 73 -4.35 -2.53 13.59
C ASN A 73 -3.13 -3.07 12.82
N LEU A 74 -3.10 -2.89 11.49
CA LEU A 74 -1.99 -3.34 10.64
C LEU A 74 -0.75 -2.49 10.91
N SER A 75 0.27 -3.09 11.51
CA SER A 75 1.51 -2.41 11.90
C SER A 75 2.76 -2.94 11.20
N ASP A 76 2.73 -4.16 10.70
CA ASP A 76 3.86 -4.82 10.02
C ASP A 76 3.45 -5.26 8.61
N VAL A 77 4.18 -4.81 7.59
CA VAL A 77 3.91 -5.11 6.18
C VAL A 77 5.19 -5.55 5.49
N THR A 78 5.17 -6.76 4.94
CA THR A 78 6.25 -7.29 4.09
C THR A 78 5.74 -7.45 2.66
N LEU A 79 6.39 -6.76 1.72
CA LEU A 79 6.06 -6.78 0.29
C LEU A 79 7.17 -7.46 -0.52
N PRO A 80 6.83 -8.22 -1.58
CA PRO A 80 7.81 -8.95 -2.38
C PRO A 80 8.46 -8.07 -3.45
N THR A 81 9.64 -8.44 -3.91
CA THR A 81 10.32 -7.77 -5.04
C THR A 81 9.62 -7.97 -6.40
N SER A 82 8.70 -8.93 -6.48
CA SER A 82 7.83 -9.12 -7.65
C SER A 82 6.72 -8.08 -7.77
N LEU A 83 6.44 -7.29 -6.71
CA LEU A 83 5.35 -6.32 -6.70
C LEU A 83 5.66 -5.14 -7.65
N ARG A 84 4.67 -4.76 -8.46
CA ARG A 84 4.74 -3.67 -9.44
C ARG A 84 3.72 -2.58 -9.17
N ILE A 85 2.57 -2.93 -8.63
CA ILE A 85 1.44 -2.00 -8.47
C ILE A 85 0.87 -2.11 -7.06
N ILE A 86 0.68 -0.97 -6.41
CA ILE A 86 -0.19 -0.80 -5.25
C ILE A 86 -1.42 -0.04 -5.74
N GLY A 87 -2.58 -0.67 -5.68
CA GLY A 87 -3.84 -0.15 -6.19
C GLY A 87 -4.39 1.03 -5.39
N PRO A 88 -5.40 1.73 -5.92
CA PRO A 88 -6.05 2.83 -5.22
C PRO A 88 -6.65 2.38 -3.88
N TRP A 89 -6.54 3.22 -2.84
CA TRP A 89 -7.07 2.95 -1.49
C TRP A 89 -6.51 1.68 -0.82
N ALA A 90 -5.43 1.10 -1.35
CA ALA A 90 -4.96 -0.23 -0.91
C ALA A 90 -4.59 -0.31 0.57
N PHE A 91 -4.01 0.74 1.13
CA PHE A 91 -3.62 0.89 2.54
C PHE A 91 -4.20 2.18 3.15
N ASN A 92 -5.39 2.58 2.71
CA ASN A 92 -6.08 3.71 3.33
C ASN A 92 -6.40 3.40 4.80
N ASP A 93 -6.25 4.39 5.67
CA ASP A 93 -6.63 4.34 7.08
C ASP A 93 -6.03 3.12 7.85
N CYS A 94 -4.77 2.76 7.54
CA CYS A 94 -4.00 1.78 8.32
C CYS A 94 -3.28 2.49 9.46
N THR A 95 -4.02 2.99 10.44
CA THR A 95 -3.53 3.95 11.43
C THR A 95 -2.42 3.45 12.35
N ALA A 96 -2.26 2.13 12.52
CA ALA A 96 -1.14 1.55 13.27
C ALA A 96 0.18 1.50 12.48
N LEU A 97 0.14 1.73 11.14
CA LEU A 97 1.31 1.62 10.28
C LEU A 97 2.29 2.78 10.54
N ARG A 98 3.51 2.46 10.97
CA ARG A 98 4.56 3.45 11.29
C ARG A 98 5.61 3.58 10.20
N SER A 99 5.78 2.53 9.42
CA SER A 99 6.70 2.48 8.28
C SER A 99 6.25 1.41 7.31
N ILE A 100 6.63 1.55 6.05
CA ILE A 100 6.47 0.54 5.03
C ILE A 100 7.67 0.57 4.10
N GLN A 101 8.20 -0.60 3.78
CA GLN A 101 9.27 -0.75 2.79
C GLN A 101 8.68 -1.05 1.43
N LEU A 102 8.72 -0.06 0.54
CA LEU A 102 8.31 -0.25 -0.85
C LEU A 102 9.42 -0.96 -1.61
N PRO A 103 9.11 -2.07 -2.33
CA PRO A 103 10.14 -2.88 -2.96
C PRO A 103 10.71 -2.22 -4.21
N GLU A 104 11.99 -2.45 -4.47
CA GLU A 104 12.61 -2.12 -5.75
C GLU A 104 11.88 -2.86 -6.88
N GLY A 105 11.58 -2.15 -7.97
CA GLY A 105 10.73 -2.67 -9.05
C GLY A 105 9.24 -2.26 -8.95
N LEU A 106 8.80 -1.67 -7.83
CA LEU A 106 7.48 -1.03 -7.76
C LEU A 106 7.41 0.12 -8.78
N THR A 107 6.37 0.16 -9.60
CA THR A 107 6.21 1.18 -10.67
C THR A 107 5.07 2.15 -10.39
N THR A 108 4.03 1.70 -9.70
CA THR A 108 2.80 2.49 -9.55
C THR A 108 2.27 2.43 -8.13
N ILE A 109 1.98 3.61 -7.60
CA ILE A 109 1.23 3.83 -6.36
C ILE A 109 -0.07 4.53 -6.75
N GLY A 110 -1.21 3.92 -6.46
CA GLY A 110 -2.54 4.39 -6.86
C GLY A 110 -3.01 5.61 -6.07
N ASN A 111 -4.11 6.21 -6.54
CA ASN A 111 -4.78 7.31 -5.84
C ASN A 111 -5.18 6.88 -4.43
N TRP A 112 -4.93 7.74 -3.43
CA TRP A 112 -5.27 7.49 -2.01
C TRP A 112 -4.68 6.19 -1.43
N ALA A 113 -3.65 5.63 -2.06
CA ALA A 113 -3.14 4.31 -1.68
C ALA A 113 -2.70 4.21 -0.21
N PHE A 114 -2.16 5.28 0.35
CA PHE A 114 -1.74 5.42 1.76
C PHE A 114 -2.41 6.61 2.45
N TYR A 115 -3.60 6.97 2.04
CA TYR A 115 -4.36 8.07 2.64
C TYR A 115 -4.62 7.80 4.13
N CYS A 116 -4.57 8.84 4.96
CA CYS A 116 -4.87 8.76 6.39
C CYS A 116 -4.03 7.74 7.19
N ASN A 117 -2.70 7.79 7.04
CA ASN A 117 -1.75 7.00 7.86
C ASN A 117 -0.88 7.92 8.73
N PRO A 118 -1.42 8.47 9.83
CA PRO A 118 -0.80 9.58 10.56
C PRO A 118 0.51 9.24 11.26
N ASN A 119 0.86 7.97 11.39
CA ASN A 119 2.04 7.53 12.12
C ASN A 119 3.29 7.31 11.26
N ILE A 120 3.20 7.51 9.92
CA ILE A 120 4.38 7.45 9.05
C ILE A 120 5.05 8.84 9.00
N SER A 121 6.30 8.91 9.42
CA SER A 121 7.09 10.17 9.45
C SER A 121 8.03 10.33 8.27
N SER A 122 8.37 9.25 7.59
CA SER A 122 9.23 9.23 6.41
C SER A 122 8.82 8.09 5.50
N ILE A 123 8.89 8.31 4.19
CA ILE A 123 8.65 7.28 3.18
C ILE A 123 9.82 7.20 2.21
N TYR A 124 10.25 5.98 1.89
CA TYR A 124 11.18 5.72 0.80
C TYR A 124 10.39 5.34 -0.46
N ILE A 125 10.63 6.06 -1.55
CA ILE A 125 10.08 5.80 -2.88
C ILE A 125 11.20 5.24 -3.77
N PRO A 126 11.11 4.00 -4.23
CA PRO A 126 12.10 3.40 -5.12
C PRO A 126 12.27 4.17 -6.44
N ALA A 127 13.46 4.15 -7.00
CA ALA A 127 13.76 4.80 -8.29
C ALA A 127 12.95 4.21 -9.47
N SER A 128 12.43 3.02 -9.31
CA SER A 128 11.56 2.36 -10.30
C SER A 128 10.15 2.94 -10.39
N VAL A 129 9.71 3.73 -9.39
CA VAL A 129 8.36 4.31 -9.38
C VAL A 129 8.26 5.39 -10.45
N THR A 130 7.28 5.25 -11.34
CA THR A 130 6.98 6.19 -12.43
C THR A 130 5.68 6.94 -12.24
N THR A 131 4.78 6.43 -11.39
CA THR A 131 3.46 7.03 -11.16
C THR A 131 3.09 6.98 -9.69
N ILE A 132 2.70 8.13 -9.15
CA ILE A 132 2.13 8.30 -7.83
C ILE A 132 0.79 9.01 -8.01
N GLY A 133 -0.28 8.40 -7.51
CA GLY A 133 -1.64 8.88 -7.69
C GLY A 133 -1.96 10.11 -6.84
N GLU A 134 -3.13 10.68 -7.13
CA GLU A 134 -3.70 11.79 -6.38
C GLU A 134 -3.87 11.44 -4.90
N GLU A 135 -3.51 12.36 -4.01
CA GLU A 135 -3.65 12.25 -2.56
C GLU A 135 -3.08 10.95 -1.96
N ALA A 136 -2.08 10.35 -2.63
CA ALA A 136 -1.57 9.04 -2.24
C ALA A 136 -1.05 8.99 -0.79
N PHE A 137 -0.51 10.10 -0.29
CA PHE A 137 0.08 10.23 1.06
C PHE A 137 -0.46 11.43 1.83
N ILE A 138 -1.70 11.84 1.58
CA ILE A 138 -2.31 12.98 2.27
C ILE A 138 -2.84 12.58 3.67
N TYR A 139 -3.06 13.56 4.53
CA TYR A 139 -3.42 13.41 5.94
C TYR A 139 -2.38 12.66 6.78
N TYR A 140 -1.11 12.72 6.35
CA TYR A 140 0.02 12.37 7.17
C TYR A 140 0.39 13.58 8.05
N ASN A 141 -0.06 13.61 9.27
CA ASN A 141 0.27 14.70 10.18
C ASN A 141 1.77 14.76 10.53
N ASN A 142 2.51 13.67 10.29
CA ASN A 142 3.90 13.52 10.67
C ASN A 142 4.85 13.29 9.49
N LEU A 143 4.37 13.18 8.25
CA LEU A 143 5.27 12.94 7.10
C LEU A 143 6.12 14.19 6.83
N ALA A 144 7.36 14.14 7.27
CA ALA A 144 8.34 15.23 7.13
C ALA A 144 9.31 15.02 5.97
N THR A 145 9.53 13.78 5.54
CA THR A 145 10.58 13.47 4.55
C THR A 145 10.12 12.42 3.55
N VAL A 146 10.27 12.74 2.27
CA VAL A 146 10.19 11.81 1.14
C VAL A 146 11.61 11.53 0.66
N ARG A 147 12.04 10.27 0.77
CA ARG A 147 13.33 9.79 0.30
C ARG A 147 13.13 9.08 -1.03
N TYR A 148 13.76 9.57 -2.08
CA TYR A 148 13.69 8.97 -3.42
C TYR A 148 15.01 8.30 -3.79
N GLY A 149 14.94 7.04 -4.27
CA GLY A 149 16.12 6.25 -4.62
C GLY A 149 16.87 6.74 -5.86
N GLY A 150 16.22 7.53 -6.70
CA GLY A 150 16.81 8.13 -7.89
C GLY A 150 17.28 9.57 -7.70
N SER A 151 17.83 10.15 -8.78
CA SER A 151 18.24 11.55 -8.82
C SER A 151 17.05 12.52 -8.86
N GLN A 152 17.31 13.80 -8.58
CA GLN A 152 16.30 14.85 -8.74
C GLN A 152 15.78 14.96 -10.19
N SER A 153 16.64 14.73 -11.18
CA SER A 153 16.25 14.71 -12.59
C SER A 153 15.27 13.55 -12.89
N GLN A 154 15.52 12.37 -12.32
CA GLN A 154 14.60 11.23 -12.44
C GLN A 154 13.27 11.50 -11.74
N TRP A 155 13.29 12.13 -10.56
CA TRP A 155 12.06 12.53 -9.86
C TRP A 155 11.19 13.45 -10.71
N SER A 156 11.79 14.37 -11.45
CA SER A 156 11.05 15.31 -12.33
C SER A 156 10.31 14.60 -13.47
N ALA A 157 10.66 13.36 -13.78
CA ALA A 157 9.98 12.53 -14.77
C ALA A 157 8.89 11.63 -14.16
N VAL A 158 8.78 11.55 -12.83
CA VAL A 158 7.70 10.80 -12.15
C VAL A 158 6.39 11.56 -12.32
N SER A 159 5.35 10.87 -12.75
CA SER A 159 3.99 11.41 -12.77
C SER A 159 3.44 11.42 -11.33
N VAL A 160 3.39 12.61 -10.72
CA VAL A 160 2.89 12.80 -9.36
C VAL A 160 1.52 13.49 -9.43
N GLY A 161 0.51 12.83 -8.90
CA GLY A 161 -0.87 13.33 -8.87
C GLY A 161 -1.04 14.54 -7.94
N ALA A 162 -2.17 15.22 -8.08
CA ALA A 162 -2.49 16.38 -7.26
C ALA A 162 -2.46 16.02 -5.77
N ASN A 163 -1.85 16.87 -4.96
CA ASN A 163 -1.78 16.71 -3.50
C ASN A 163 -1.26 15.33 -3.04
N ALA A 164 -0.41 14.67 -3.84
CA ALA A 164 0.08 13.33 -3.51
C ALA A 164 0.82 13.27 -2.17
N PHE A 165 1.43 14.36 -1.74
CA PHE A 165 2.13 14.52 -0.46
C PHE A 165 1.65 15.77 0.28
N PRO A 166 1.78 15.82 1.63
CA PRO A 166 1.50 17.02 2.40
C PRO A 166 2.43 18.19 1.99
N ASP A 167 1.94 19.41 2.20
CA ASP A 167 2.75 20.61 2.00
C ASP A 167 3.97 20.62 2.94
N GLY A 168 5.09 21.12 2.45
CA GLY A 168 6.30 21.34 3.24
C GLY A 168 7.17 20.10 3.46
N VAL A 169 6.85 18.94 2.86
CA VAL A 169 7.74 17.77 2.94
C VAL A 169 9.11 18.06 2.34
N ARG A 170 10.15 17.52 2.96
CA ARG A 170 11.52 17.59 2.45
C ARG A 170 11.80 16.41 1.52
N TYR A 171 12.30 16.67 0.32
CA TYR A 171 12.75 15.63 -0.60
C TYR A 171 14.25 15.36 -0.43
N VAL A 172 14.64 14.09 -0.39
CA VAL A 172 16.02 13.61 -0.37
C VAL A 172 16.18 12.65 -1.55
N TYR A 173 17.10 12.99 -2.45
CA TYR A 173 17.39 12.22 -3.66
C TYR A 173 18.62 11.33 -3.49
N ASN A 174 18.75 10.31 -4.36
CA ASN A 174 19.79 9.27 -4.28
C ASN A 174 19.83 8.60 -2.89
N ALA A 175 18.68 8.45 -2.28
CA ALA A 175 18.54 7.79 -0.99
C ALA A 175 18.74 6.27 -1.14
N ASN A 176 19.45 5.67 -0.20
CA ASN A 176 19.64 4.22 -0.08
C ASN A 176 18.89 3.71 1.14
#